data_0949013d76159902427ae340aa48c83d
#
_entry.id   0949013d76159902427ae340aa48c83d
#
_cell.length_a   1.000
_cell.length_b   1.000
_cell.length_c   1.000
_cell.angle_alpha   90.00
_cell.angle_beta   90.00
_cell.angle_gamma   90.00
#
_symmetry.space_group_name_H-M   'P 1'
#
loop_
_entity.id
_entity.type
_entity.pdbx_description
1 polymer ?
#
loop_
_entity_poly.entity_id
_entity_poly.type
_entity_poly.pdbx_seq_one_letter_code
_entity_poly.pdbx_strand_id
1 'polypeptide(L)'
;MLVDAYRALLARHPSAQLLVAPRHIERADAVEAMVRGRGLTVRRRSRIPQLDTAGEPRPHVVILDSRGELASVYREATVAFVGGTLVPIGGHNLLEPAFWAKPVLFGPYTDHCVEIANLLVQADGGRRVSTAEELTTQLVRLFDHPEECVRMGQAAQSMVQQNQGALQATIDAIDRQLVSVDANRSASCSPGSFPLMAGR
;
A
#
# COMPACT_ATOMS: atom_id res chain seq x y z
N MET A 1 -16.09 -5.76 12.19
CA MET A 1 -16.03 -5.83 10.73
C MET A 1 -14.85 -6.64 10.22
N LEU A 2 -13.56 -6.17 10.22
CA LEU A 2 -12.43 -6.95 9.66
C LEU A 2 -12.28 -8.35 10.31
N VAL A 3 -12.28 -8.42 11.64
CA VAL A 3 -12.15 -9.71 12.37
C VAL A 3 -13.35 -10.62 12.14
N ASP A 4 -14.54 -10.06 11.94
CA ASP A 4 -15.75 -10.85 11.67
C ASP A 4 -15.72 -11.42 10.24
N ALA A 5 -15.28 -10.63 9.26
CA ALA A 5 -15.03 -11.10 7.89
C ALA A 5 -13.95 -12.18 7.86
N TYR A 6 -12.86 -12.02 8.63
CA TYR A 6 -11.81 -13.03 8.75
C TYR A 6 -12.32 -14.34 9.39
N ARG A 7 -13.18 -14.26 10.41
CA ARG A 7 -13.79 -15.47 11.00
C ARG A 7 -14.63 -16.24 9.99
N ALA A 8 -15.37 -15.54 9.13
CA ALA A 8 -16.14 -16.17 8.06
C ALA A 8 -15.22 -16.82 7.02
N LEU A 9 -14.07 -16.18 6.70
CA LEU A 9 -13.04 -16.78 5.84
C LEU A 9 -12.46 -18.06 6.46
N LEU A 10 -12.13 -18.05 7.76
CA LEU A 10 -11.57 -19.23 8.46
C LEU A 10 -12.47 -20.44 8.40
N ALA A 11 -13.80 -20.27 8.36
CA ALA A 11 -14.73 -21.38 8.24
C ALA A 11 -14.56 -22.18 6.92
N ARG A 12 -14.04 -21.53 5.87
CA ARG A 12 -13.78 -22.14 4.56
C ARG A 12 -12.30 -22.43 4.33
N HIS A 13 -11.43 -21.59 4.86
CA HIS A 13 -9.97 -21.64 4.72
C HIS A 13 -9.30 -21.65 6.10
N PRO A 14 -9.31 -22.79 6.82
CA PRO A 14 -8.80 -22.90 8.19
C PRO A 14 -7.31 -22.58 8.34
N SER A 15 -6.54 -22.66 7.25
CA SER A 15 -5.11 -22.33 7.21
C SER A 15 -4.82 -20.83 6.99
N ALA A 16 -5.85 -20.03 6.68
CA ALA A 16 -5.68 -18.60 6.48
C ALA A 16 -5.21 -17.93 7.77
N GLN A 17 -4.26 -17.00 7.65
CA GLN A 17 -3.74 -16.22 8.77
C GLN A 17 -4.00 -14.74 8.52
N LEU A 18 -4.44 -14.02 9.54
CA LEU A 18 -4.62 -12.57 9.49
C LEU A 18 -3.41 -11.87 10.10
N LEU A 19 -2.78 -10.97 9.35
CA LEU A 19 -1.84 -10.02 9.91
C LEU A 19 -2.52 -8.66 10.06
N VAL A 20 -2.45 -8.08 11.25
CA VAL A 20 -2.99 -6.75 11.57
C VAL A 20 -1.84 -5.82 11.89
N ALA A 21 -1.69 -4.74 11.13
CA ALA A 21 -0.73 -3.68 11.38
C ALA A 21 -1.47 -2.41 11.85
N PRO A 22 -1.60 -2.16 13.16
CA PRO A 22 -2.22 -0.94 13.66
C PRO A 22 -1.37 0.27 13.28
N ARG A 23 -1.99 1.35 12.79
CA ARG A 23 -1.28 2.61 12.52
C ARG A 23 -0.53 3.13 13.75
N HIS A 24 -1.14 2.99 14.90
CA HIS A 24 -0.60 3.36 16.20
C HIS A 24 -0.28 2.10 16.98
N ILE A 25 0.99 1.84 17.20
CA ILE A 25 1.49 0.63 17.89
C ILE A 25 0.91 0.53 19.31
N GLU A 26 0.66 1.67 19.94
CA GLU A 26 0.05 1.79 21.27
C GLU A 26 -1.33 1.12 21.35
N ARG A 27 -1.99 0.93 20.20
CA ARG A 27 -3.28 0.23 20.13
C ARG A 27 -3.15 -1.30 20.10
N ALA A 28 -1.94 -1.85 20.09
CA ALA A 28 -1.72 -3.29 19.98
C ALA A 28 -2.39 -4.06 21.13
N ASP A 29 -2.39 -3.53 22.38
CA ASP A 29 -3.07 -4.15 23.51
C ASP A 29 -4.60 -4.23 23.30
N ALA A 30 -5.20 -3.15 22.83
CA ALA A 30 -6.65 -3.10 22.57
C ALA A 30 -7.04 -4.04 21.40
N VAL A 31 -6.20 -4.11 20.35
CA VAL A 31 -6.41 -5.04 19.23
C VAL A 31 -6.27 -6.48 19.70
N GLU A 32 -5.27 -6.80 20.51
CA GLU A 32 -5.08 -8.14 21.08
C GLU A 32 -6.28 -8.58 21.93
N ALA A 33 -6.74 -7.70 22.83
CA ALA A 33 -7.93 -7.97 23.67
C ALA A 33 -9.19 -8.19 22.82
N MET A 34 -9.38 -7.37 21.79
CA MET A 34 -10.52 -7.48 20.88
C MET A 34 -10.49 -8.80 20.09
N VAL A 35 -9.33 -9.24 19.61
CA VAL A 35 -9.16 -10.50 18.86
C VAL A 35 -9.42 -11.70 19.79
N ARG A 36 -8.84 -11.70 20.99
CA ARG A 36 -9.07 -12.75 22.00
C ARG A 36 -10.54 -12.86 22.42
N GLY A 37 -11.21 -11.72 22.59
CA GLY A 37 -12.64 -11.66 22.92
C GLY A 37 -13.54 -12.27 21.83
N ARG A 38 -13.02 -12.51 20.62
CA ARG A 38 -13.71 -13.22 19.53
C ARG A 38 -13.32 -14.69 19.39
N GLY A 39 -12.59 -15.23 20.38
CA GLY A 39 -12.18 -16.64 20.41
C GLY A 39 -11.03 -16.98 19.46
N LEU A 40 -10.27 -15.99 18.98
CA LEU A 40 -9.14 -16.22 18.09
C LEU A 40 -7.82 -16.19 18.87
N THR A 41 -6.89 -17.07 18.50
CA THR A 41 -5.51 -17.02 18.98
C THR A 41 -4.76 -15.88 18.33
N VAL A 42 -3.93 -15.17 19.10
CA VAL A 42 -3.20 -14.00 18.64
C VAL A 42 -1.79 -13.97 19.22
N ARG A 43 -0.83 -13.54 18.40
CA ARG A 43 0.54 -13.24 18.82
C ARG A 43 0.96 -11.87 18.31
N ARG A 44 1.87 -11.24 19.06
CA ARG A 44 2.55 -10.02 18.61
C ARG A 44 3.82 -10.38 17.89
N ARG A 45 4.12 -9.67 16.82
CA ARG A 45 5.36 -9.85 16.06
C ARG A 45 6.60 -9.68 16.96
N SER A 46 6.60 -8.68 17.84
CA SER A 46 7.67 -8.42 18.81
C SER A 46 7.95 -9.58 19.79
N ARG A 47 6.99 -10.50 19.97
CA ARG A 47 7.09 -11.66 20.86
C ARG A 47 7.33 -12.97 20.12
N ILE A 48 7.44 -12.94 18.78
CA ILE A 48 7.77 -14.12 17.98
C ILE A 48 9.30 -14.17 17.87
N PRO A 49 9.95 -15.24 18.37
CA PRO A 49 11.41 -15.41 18.20
C PRO A 49 11.80 -15.41 16.72
N GLN A 50 13.00 -14.92 16.40
CA GLN A 50 13.52 -14.96 15.03
C GLN A 50 13.83 -16.38 14.53
N LEU A 51 13.99 -17.31 15.42
CA LEU A 51 14.19 -18.74 15.12
C LEU A 51 12.83 -19.45 15.17
N ASP A 52 12.60 -20.24 14.14
CA ASP A 52 11.40 -21.04 13.93
C ASP A 52 11.06 -21.85 15.19
N THR A 53 9.94 -21.60 15.80
CA THR A 53 9.42 -22.43 16.89
C THR A 53 8.75 -23.64 16.27
N ALA A 54 9.55 -24.54 15.73
CA ALA A 54 9.08 -25.81 15.18
C ALA A 54 8.24 -26.56 16.25
N GLY A 55 6.94 -26.68 16.00
CA GLY A 55 6.02 -27.41 16.89
C GLY A 55 4.94 -26.58 17.57
N GLU A 56 5.02 -25.24 17.55
CA GLU A 56 3.94 -24.41 18.09
C GLU A 56 2.82 -24.18 17.06
N PRO A 57 1.54 -24.28 17.46
CA PRO A 57 0.44 -24.02 16.54
C PRO A 57 0.47 -22.56 16.06
N ARG A 58 0.28 -22.37 14.76
CA ARG A 58 0.23 -21.02 14.17
C ARG A 58 -0.94 -20.23 14.78
N PRO A 59 -0.72 -18.97 15.20
CA PRO A 59 -1.82 -18.16 15.68
C PRO A 59 -2.75 -17.78 14.52
N HIS A 60 -4.03 -17.62 14.80
CA HIS A 60 -4.98 -17.09 13.82
C HIS A 60 -4.61 -15.67 13.38
N VAL A 61 -4.18 -14.85 14.33
CA VAL A 61 -3.86 -13.44 14.09
C VAL A 61 -2.45 -13.13 14.56
N VAL A 62 -1.69 -12.43 13.71
CA VAL A 62 -0.42 -11.80 14.09
C VAL A 62 -0.63 -10.29 14.12
N ILE A 63 -0.27 -9.65 15.22
CA ILE A 63 -0.25 -8.18 15.33
C ILE A 63 1.18 -7.72 15.04
N LEU A 64 1.33 -6.92 13.99
CA LEU A 64 2.59 -6.26 13.65
C LEU A 64 2.73 -5.00 14.52
N ASP A 65 3.42 -5.15 15.62
CA ASP A 65 3.70 -4.10 16.61
C ASP A 65 5.14 -3.58 16.53
N SER A 66 5.79 -3.77 15.38
CA SER A 66 7.12 -3.27 15.03
C SER A 66 7.04 -2.25 13.90
N ARG A 67 8.08 -1.42 13.75
CA ARG A 67 8.19 -0.44 12.68
C ARG A 67 9.12 -0.95 11.58
N GLY A 68 8.84 -0.53 10.33
CA GLY A 68 9.70 -0.80 9.17
C GLY A 68 9.49 -2.17 8.51
N GLU A 69 8.72 -3.09 9.09
CA GLU A 69 8.52 -4.43 8.55
C GLU A 69 7.31 -4.54 7.58
N LEU A 70 6.37 -3.58 7.60
CA LEU A 70 5.10 -3.70 6.87
C LEU A 70 5.30 -3.90 5.37
N ALA A 71 6.22 -3.16 4.76
CA ALA A 71 6.47 -3.27 3.33
C ALA A 71 6.94 -4.68 2.92
N SER A 72 7.79 -5.32 3.72
CA SER A 72 8.23 -6.70 3.46
C SER A 72 7.14 -7.73 3.71
N VAL A 73 6.25 -7.47 4.67
CA VAL A 73 5.12 -8.36 4.98
C VAL A 73 4.11 -8.42 3.83
N TYR A 74 3.90 -7.32 3.11
CA TYR A 74 3.03 -7.35 1.93
C TYR A 74 3.48 -8.37 0.88
N ARG A 75 4.77 -8.64 0.76
CA ARG A 75 5.29 -9.66 -0.17
C ARG A 75 4.71 -11.04 0.12
N GLU A 76 4.48 -11.37 1.37
CA GLU A 76 3.97 -12.68 1.82
C GLU A 76 2.43 -12.74 1.85
N ALA A 77 1.75 -11.60 1.68
CA ALA A 77 0.29 -11.56 1.72
C ALA A 77 -0.35 -12.21 0.48
N THR A 78 -1.50 -12.84 0.66
CA THR A 78 -2.37 -13.27 -0.44
C THR A 78 -3.23 -12.10 -0.92
N VAL A 79 -3.85 -11.38 0.01
CA VAL A 79 -4.72 -10.23 -0.24
C VAL A 79 -4.40 -9.16 0.81
N ALA A 80 -4.42 -7.91 0.44
CA ALA A 80 -4.28 -6.80 1.35
C ALA A 80 -5.60 -6.04 1.51
N PHE A 81 -6.00 -5.79 2.76
CA PHE A 81 -7.06 -4.84 3.08
C PHE A 81 -6.45 -3.60 3.73
N VAL A 82 -6.61 -2.44 3.09
CA VAL A 82 -6.03 -1.19 3.59
C VAL A 82 -7.01 -0.50 4.53
N GLY A 83 -6.64 -0.43 5.80
CA GLY A 83 -7.41 0.20 6.85
C GLY A 83 -7.50 1.72 6.72
N GLY A 84 -8.32 2.34 7.59
CA GLY A 84 -8.56 3.79 7.53
C GLY A 84 -9.47 4.24 6.39
N THR A 85 -9.92 3.30 5.56
CA THR A 85 -10.78 3.56 4.41
C THR A 85 -12.27 3.22 4.66
N LEU A 86 -12.56 2.59 5.82
CA LEU A 86 -13.94 2.25 6.23
C LEU A 86 -14.59 3.33 7.11
N VAL A 87 -13.83 4.32 7.50
CA VAL A 87 -14.25 5.46 8.31
C VAL A 87 -13.70 6.74 7.65
N PRO A 88 -14.33 7.92 7.86
CA PRO A 88 -13.96 9.15 7.17
C PRO A 88 -12.67 9.78 7.75
N ILE A 89 -11.56 9.05 7.66
CA ILE A 89 -10.22 9.52 8.06
C ILE A 89 -9.24 9.57 6.88
N GLY A 90 -9.75 9.38 5.64
CA GLY A 90 -9.03 9.63 4.40
C GLY A 90 -8.21 8.45 3.85
N GLY A 91 -8.12 7.33 4.55
CA GLY A 91 -7.41 6.13 4.08
C GLY A 91 -5.90 6.15 4.31
N HIS A 92 -5.26 5.05 3.92
CA HIS A 92 -3.81 4.86 3.98
C HIS A 92 -3.26 4.50 2.59
N ASN A 93 -1.95 4.29 2.50
CA ASN A 93 -1.24 4.04 1.25
C ASN A 93 -1.70 2.73 0.57
N LEU A 94 -2.31 2.85 -0.60
CA LEU A 94 -2.77 1.73 -1.42
C LEU A 94 -1.67 1.20 -2.36
N LEU A 95 -0.59 1.97 -2.56
CA LEU A 95 0.49 1.59 -3.48
C LEU A 95 1.39 0.51 -2.91
N GLU A 96 1.57 0.44 -1.58
CA GLU A 96 2.45 -0.54 -0.96
C GLU A 96 2.06 -1.99 -1.29
N PRO A 97 0.82 -2.44 -1.04
CA PRO A 97 0.41 -3.79 -1.45
C PRO A 97 0.39 -3.97 -2.97
N ALA A 98 -0.02 -2.95 -3.73
CA ALA A 98 -0.04 -2.99 -5.20
C ALA A 98 1.36 -3.20 -5.78
N PHE A 99 2.38 -2.56 -5.23
CA PHE A 99 3.79 -2.74 -5.61
C PHE A 99 4.23 -4.22 -5.52
N TRP A 100 3.73 -4.95 -4.51
CA TRP A 100 4.01 -6.36 -4.30
C TRP A 100 3.07 -7.31 -5.05
N ALA A 101 2.39 -6.83 -6.09
CA ALA A 101 1.43 -7.62 -6.87
C ALA A 101 0.35 -8.28 -6.00
N LYS A 102 -0.18 -7.55 -5.02
CA LYS A 102 -1.27 -8.05 -4.17
C LYS A 102 -2.58 -7.37 -4.53
N PRO A 103 -3.69 -8.13 -4.60
CA PRO A 103 -5.02 -7.55 -4.68
C PRO A 103 -5.26 -6.60 -3.52
N VAL A 104 -5.78 -5.40 -3.82
CA VAL A 104 -5.99 -4.36 -2.81
C VAL A 104 -7.48 -4.17 -2.56
N LEU A 105 -7.93 -4.53 -1.36
CA LEU A 105 -9.28 -4.23 -0.88
C LEU A 105 -9.24 -2.98 0.00
N PHE A 106 -10.20 -2.08 -0.16
CA PHE A 106 -10.27 -0.83 0.59
C PHE A 106 -11.71 -0.32 0.69
N GLY A 107 -11.97 0.52 1.67
CA GLY A 107 -13.29 1.11 1.89
C GLY A 107 -13.58 2.33 1.00
N PRO A 108 -14.76 2.97 1.18
CA PRO A 108 -15.17 4.11 0.36
C PRO A 108 -14.42 5.41 0.67
N TYR A 109 -13.85 5.57 1.88
CA TYR A 109 -13.20 6.82 2.31
C TYR A 109 -11.73 6.82 1.91
N THR A 110 -11.44 7.35 0.73
CA THR A 110 -10.10 7.38 0.13
C THR A 110 -9.65 8.81 -0.19
N ASP A 111 -10.08 9.80 0.60
CA ASP A 111 -9.87 11.23 0.31
C ASP A 111 -8.39 11.60 0.13
N HIS A 112 -7.48 10.93 0.83
CA HIS A 112 -6.03 11.15 0.70
C HIS A 112 -5.39 10.41 -0.49
N CYS A 113 -6.14 9.54 -1.19
CA CYS A 113 -5.62 8.70 -2.28
C CYS A 113 -6.69 8.40 -3.35
N VAL A 114 -7.57 9.36 -3.63
CA VAL A 114 -8.71 9.21 -4.57
C VAL A 114 -8.25 8.74 -5.94
N GLU A 115 -7.23 9.38 -6.50
CA GLU A 115 -6.71 9.04 -7.83
C GLU A 115 -6.18 7.60 -7.87
N ILE A 116 -5.37 7.23 -6.88
CA ILE A 116 -4.80 5.88 -6.78
C ILE A 116 -5.90 4.83 -6.62
N ALA A 117 -6.91 5.12 -5.78
CA ALA A 117 -8.05 4.23 -5.59
C ALA A 117 -8.85 4.03 -6.89
N ASN A 118 -9.06 5.09 -7.67
CA ASN A 118 -9.73 5.02 -8.97
C ASN A 118 -8.90 4.23 -9.99
N LEU A 119 -7.61 4.50 -10.09
CA LEU A 119 -6.69 3.77 -10.98
C LEU A 119 -6.64 2.27 -10.66
N LEU A 120 -6.60 1.90 -9.37
CA LEU A 120 -6.64 0.50 -8.95
C LEU A 120 -7.93 -0.20 -9.37
N VAL A 121 -9.08 0.48 -9.22
CA VAL A 121 -10.38 -0.08 -9.65
C VAL A 121 -10.44 -0.20 -11.17
N GLN A 122 -10.01 0.81 -11.92
CA GLN A 122 -9.99 0.80 -13.39
C GLN A 122 -9.08 -0.29 -13.96
N ALA A 123 -7.95 -0.53 -13.32
CA ALA A 123 -7.02 -1.59 -13.71
C ALA A 123 -7.46 -2.99 -13.28
N ASP A 124 -8.57 -3.14 -12.55
CA ASP A 124 -8.99 -4.38 -11.87
C ASP A 124 -7.93 -4.92 -10.89
N GLY A 125 -7.10 -4.04 -10.33
CA GLY A 125 -6.09 -4.33 -9.31
C GLY A 125 -6.57 -4.14 -7.87
N GLY A 126 -7.69 -3.45 -7.69
CA GLY A 126 -8.30 -3.18 -6.38
C GLY A 126 -9.83 -3.17 -6.42
N ARG A 127 -10.44 -3.38 -5.25
CA ARG A 127 -11.91 -3.34 -5.10
C ARG A 127 -12.32 -2.54 -3.88
N ARG A 128 -13.35 -1.73 -4.03
CA ARG A 128 -13.99 -1.05 -2.91
C ARG A 128 -14.96 -2.00 -2.22
N VAL A 129 -14.96 -1.95 -0.88
CA VAL A 129 -15.87 -2.71 -0.01
C VAL A 129 -16.41 -1.77 1.05
N SER A 130 -17.70 -1.71 1.20
CA SER A 130 -18.37 -0.76 2.11
C SER A 130 -18.92 -1.43 3.37
N THR A 131 -19.14 -2.74 3.32
CA THR A 131 -19.71 -3.52 4.44
C THR A 131 -18.83 -4.72 4.82
N ALA A 132 -19.12 -5.31 5.98
CA ALA A 132 -18.46 -6.54 6.40
C ALA A 132 -18.78 -7.72 5.48
N GLU A 133 -20.00 -7.76 4.97
CA GLU A 133 -20.49 -8.79 4.04
C GLU A 133 -19.75 -8.71 2.70
N GLU A 134 -19.60 -7.49 2.16
CA GLU A 134 -18.84 -7.27 0.94
C GLU A 134 -17.37 -7.68 1.10
N LEU A 135 -16.74 -7.26 2.22
CA LEU A 135 -15.36 -7.67 2.54
C LEU A 135 -15.24 -9.19 2.63
N THR A 136 -16.17 -9.84 3.34
CA THR A 136 -16.20 -11.30 3.46
C THR A 136 -16.32 -11.97 2.09
N THR A 137 -17.26 -11.50 1.28
CA THR A 137 -17.50 -12.03 -0.08
C THR A 137 -16.24 -11.90 -0.95
N GLN A 138 -15.57 -10.76 -0.92
CA GLN A 138 -14.36 -10.55 -1.71
C GLN A 138 -13.19 -11.40 -1.19
N LEU A 139 -13.00 -11.51 0.14
CA LEU A 139 -11.96 -12.37 0.71
C LEU A 139 -12.18 -13.82 0.33
N VAL A 140 -13.37 -14.37 0.56
CA VAL A 140 -13.71 -15.75 0.21
C VAL A 140 -13.49 -16.01 -1.28
N ARG A 141 -13.99 -15.11 -2.13
CA ARG A 141 -13.82 -15.22 -3.59
C ARG A 141 -12.35 -15.31 -4.00
N LEU A 142 -11.51 -14.42 -3.48
CA LEU A 142 -10.09 -14.39 -3.85
C LEU A 142 -9.32 -15.62 -3.31
N PHE A 143 -9.75 -16.19 -2.21
CA PHE A 143 -9.18 -17.43 -1.68
C PHE A 143 -9.69 -18.68 -2.41
N ASP A 144 -10.94 -18.69 -2.87
CA ASP A 144 -11.53 -19.77 -3.67
C ASP A 144 -10.98 -19.77 -5.12
N HIS A 145 -10.53 -18.62 -5.63
CA HIS A 145 -10.05 -18.41 -7.01
C HIS A 145 -8.63 -17.83 -7.05
N PRO A 146 -7.59 -18.66 -6.80
CA PRO A 146 -6.20 -18.20 -6.78
C PRO A 146 -5.74 -17.54 -8.09
N GLU A 147 -6.26 -17.98 -9.22
CA GLU A 147 -5.98 -17.41 -10.55
C GLU A 147 -6.51 -15.97 -10.67
N GLU A 148 -7.68 -15.67 -10.11
CA GLU A 148 -8.23 -14.32 -10.05
C GLU A 148 -7.39 -13.45 -9.11
N CYS A 149 -6.98 -14.00 -7.96
CA CYS A 149 -6.11 -13.34 -7.00
C CYS A 149 -4.79 -12.91 -7.64
N VAL A 150 -4.12 -13.80 -8.37
CA VAL A 150 -2.86 -13.52 -9.08
C VAL A 150 -3.07 -12.47 -10.16
N ARG A 151 -4.10 -12.62 -11.00
CA ARG A 151 -4.42 -11.68 -12.08
C ARG A 151 -4.67 -10.26 -11.54
N MET A 152 -5.46 -10.15 -10.48
CA MET A 152 -5.77 -8.88 -9.83
C MET A 152 -4.51 -8.25 -9.22
N GLY A 153 -3.65 -9.04 -8.58
CA GLY A 153 -2.38 -8.58 -8.03
C GLY A 153 -1.43 -8.06 -9.13
N GLN A 154 -1.30 -8.78 -10.24
CA GLN A 154 -0.51 -8.35 -11.39
C GLN A 154 -1.04 -7.05 -12.01
N ALA A 155 -2.35 -6.89 -12.10
CA ALA A 155 -2.98 -5.67 -12.58
C ALA A 155 -2.67 -4.47 -11.66
N ALA A 156 -2.71 -4.67 -10.34
CA ALA A 156 -2.31 -3.66 -9.37
C ALA A 156 -0.85 -3.24 -9.55
N GLN A 157 0.07 -4.20 -9.70
CA GLN A 157 1.50 -3.92 -9.90
C GLN A 157 1.75 -3.19 -11.22
N SER A 158 1.13 -3.63 -12.31
CA SER A 158 1.27 -2.99 -13.63
C SER A 158 0.81 -1.54 -13.59
N MET A 159 -0.28 -1.24 -12.89
CA MET A 159 -0.76 0.13 -12.66
C MET A 159 0.31 0.98 -11.96
N VAL A 160 0.95 0.45 -10.90
CA VAL A 160 2.03 1.16 -10.19
C VAL A 160 3.22 1.43 -11.13
N GLN A 161 3.67 0.44 -11.89
CA GLN A 161 4.80 0.57 -12.81
C GLN A 161 4.54 1.60 -13.91
N GLN A 162 3.34 1.62 -14.49
CA GLN A 162 2.96 2.61 -15.51
C GLN A 162 2.98 4.05 -14.97
N ASN A 163 2.59 4.22 -13.71
CA ASN A 163 2.58 5.55 -13.08
C ASN A 163 3.96 6.00 -12.56
N GLN A 164 4.91 5.10 -12.33
CA GLN A 164 6.30 5.46 -12.04
C GLN A 164 6.97 6.16 -13.22
N GLY A 165 6.66 5.79 -14.45
CA GLY A 165 7.15 6.45 -15.65
C GLY A 165 6.72 7.93 -15.77
N ALA A 166 5.58 8.30 -15.24
CA ALA A 166 5.11 9.70 -15.21
C ALA A 166 6.00 10.60 -14.34
N LEU A 167 6.51 10.10 -13.21
CA LEU A 167 7.45 10.82 -12.36
C LEU A 167 8.77 11.08 -13.10
N GLN A 168 9.33 10.06 -13.75
CA GLN A 168 10.58 10.21 -14.52
C GLN A 168 10.39 11.19 -15.68
N ALA A 169 9.29 11.10 -16.41
CA ALA A 169 8.97 12.04 -17.49
C ALA A 169 8.85 13.50 -16.98
N THR A 170 8.32 13.69 -15.77
CA THR A 170 8.23 15.01 -15.15
C THR A 170 9.62 15.54 -14.75
N ILE A 171 10.46 14.70 -14.16
CA ILE A 171 11.86 15.07 -13.83
C ILE A 171 12.61 15.46 -15.11
N ASP A 172 12.52 14.65 -16.16
CA ASP A 172 13.17 14.92 -17.45
C ASP A 172 12.64 16.22 -18.12
N ALA A 173 11.37 16.55 -17.90
CA ALA A 173 10.79 17.79 -18.39
C ALA A 173 11.32 19.03 -17.62
N ILE A 174 11.47 18.91 -16.30
CA ILE A 174 12.05 19.96 -15.44
C ILE A 174 13.52 20.17 -15.81
N ASP A 175 14.32 19.11 -15.94
CA ASP A 175 15.73 19.21 -16.30
C ASP A 175 15.91 19.87 -17.67
N ARG A 176 15.09 19.54 -18.67
CA ARG A 176 15.11 20.22 -19.99
C ARG A 176 14.80 21.70 -19.87
N GLN A 177 13.87 22.10 -19.02
CA GLN A 177 13.56 23.51 -18.79
C GLN A 177 14.70 24.24 -18.08
N LEU A 178 15.32 23.65 -17.08
CA LEU A 178 16.46 24.24 -16.36
C LEU A 178 17.65 24.46 -17.31
N VAL A 179 18.00 23.47 -18.13
CA VAL A 179 19.08 23.60 -19.13
C VAL A 179 18.78 24.71 -20.13
N SER A 180 17.53 24.89 -20.55
CA SER A 180 17.14 25.97 -21.48
C SER A 180 17.25 27.37 -20.87
N VAL A 181 16.98 27.50 -19.56
CA VAL A 181 17.12 28.77 -18.82
C VAL A 181 18.60 29.15 -18.67
N ASP A 182 19.47 28.19 -18.38
CA ASP A 182 20.92 28.46 -18.25
C ASP A 182 21.56 28.79 -19.61
N ALA A 183 21.13 28.18 -20.70
CA ALA A 183 21.57 28.51 -22.05
C ALA A 183 21.16 29.96 -22.45
N ASN A 184 19.96 30.40 -22.08
CA ASN A 184 19.52 31.77 -22.35
C ASN A 184 20.23 32.82 -21.47
N ARG A 185 20.61 32.46 -20.23
CA ARG A 185 21.40 33.34 -19.37
C ARG A 185 22.84 33.54 -19.89
N SER A 186 23.45 32.52 -20.39
CA SER A 186 24.81 32.62 -20.99
C SER A 186 24.82 33.37 -22.31
N ALA A 187 23.75 33.32 -23.10
CA ALA A 187 23.62 34.06 -24.35
C ALA A 187 23.40 35.58 -24.16
N SER A 188 22.86 36.01 -22.98
CA SER A 188 22.62 37.43 -22.69
C SER A 188 23.81 38.15 -22.07
N CYS A 189 24.92 37.47 -21.80
CA CYS A 189 26.14 38.07 -21.24
C CYS A 189 27.26 38.18 -22.33
N SER A 190 26.97 38.88 -23.43
CA SER A 190 28.04 39.32 -24.33
C SER A 190 28.72 40.55 -23.76
N PRO A 191 30.04 40.61 -23.60
CA PRO A 191 30.78 41.77 -23.11
C PRO A 191 30.67 42.88 -24.16
N GLY A 192 29.95 43.93 -23.83
CA GLY A 192 29.90 45.14 -24.61
C GLY A 192 31.30 45.71 -24.81
N SER A 193 31.73 45.81 -26.07
CA SER A 193 32.91 46.49 -26.48
C SER A 193 32.81 47.98 -26.10
N PHE A 194 33.56 48.42 -25.12
CA PHE A 194 33.79 49.80 -24.82
C PHE A 194 34.70 50.39 -25.92
N PRO A 195 34.29 51.49 -26.63
CA PRO A 195 35.18 52.17 -27.52
C PRO A 195 36.20 53.00 -26.71
N LEU A 196 37.50 52.72 -26.93
CA LEU A 196 38.58 53.56 -26.45
C LEU A 196 38.50 54.92 -27.16
N MET A 197 38.10 55.97 -26.41
CA MET A 197 38.28 57.37 -26.82
C MET A 197 39.72 57.75 -26.59
N ALA A 198 40.49 57.89 -27.68
CA ALA A 198 41.74 58.58 -27.67
C ALA A 198 41.51 60.10 -27.68
N GLY A 199 41.84 60.74 -26.55
CA GLY A 199 41.85 62.19 -26.43
C GLY A 199 43.31 62.73 -26.49
N ARG A 200 43.49 63.71 -27.31
CA ARG A 200 44.70 64.54 -27.36
C ARG A 200 44.81 65.45 -26.14
#